data_e72da0c1326782da5bfc03fc55ec2cb8
#
_entry.id   e72da0c1326782da5bfc03fc55ec2cb8
#
_cell.length_a   1.000
_cell.length_b   1.000
_cell.length_c   1.000
_cell.angle_alpha   90.00
_cell.angle_beta   90.00
_cell.angle_gamma   90.00
#
_symmetry.space_group_name_H-M   'P 1'
#
loop_
_entity.id
_entity.type
_entity.pdbx_description
1 polymer ?
#
loop_
_entity_poly.entity_id
_entity_poly.type
_entity_poly.pdbx_seq_one_letter_code
_entity_poly.pdbx_strand_id
1 'polypeptide(L)'
;GEPGHPEVEGILGHAGDDAQVVSCAADADELSLKGKVGLVVQTTQTAQNLAEVVASITPRVQELRVINTIGAATSERQQAAATLANRCDCMVVVGGKNSGNTRRLAQICADVCEHTHHIEEAFELEAAWFANARHIGITAGASTPQEHIERAVARIKELCR
;
A
#
# COMPACT_ATOMS: atom_id res chain seq x y z
N GLY A 1 -5.76 9.79 1.24
CA GLY A 1 -4.51 9.49 1.99
C GLY A 1 -4.80 8.93 3.37
N GLU A 2 -3.77 8.59 4.10
CA GLU A 2 -3.88 8.04 5.44
C GLU A 2 -3.85 9.20 6.47
N PRO A 3 -4.88 9.36 7.33
CA PRO A 3 -4.87 10.37 8.40
C PRO A 3 -3.65 10.20 9.32
N GLY A 4 -3.01 11.32 9.69
CA GLY A 4 -1.82 11.33 10.52
C GLY A 4 -0.51 10.92 9.82
N HIS A 5 -0.54 10.60 8.55
CA HIS A 5 0.70 10.35 7.78
C HIS A 5 1.43 11.67 7.52
N PRO A 6 2.77 11.77 7.71
CA PRO A 6 3.53 13.01 7.57
C PRO A 6 3.34 13.74 6.23
N GLU A 7 3.24 12.99 5.12
CA GLU A 7 2.96 13.57 3.80
C GLU A 7 1.57 14.22 3.76
N VAL A 8 0.56 13.58 4.34
CA VAL A 8 -0.82 14.07 4.38
C VAL A 8 -0.91 15.32 5.27
N GLU A 9 -0.28 15.30 6.44
CA GLU A 9 -0.19 16.47 7.32
C GLU A 9 0.51 17.65 6.64
N GLY A 10 1.56 17.38 5.87
CA GLY A 10 2.22 18.40 5.05
C GLY A 10 1.31 19.01 3.99
N ILE A 11 0.49 18.19 3.33
CA ILE A 11 -0.51 18.66 2.33
C ILE A 11 -1.58 19.50 3.02
N LEU A 12 -2.12 19.04 4.15
CA LEU A 12 -3.14 19.77 4.92
C LEU A 12 -2.64 21.15 5.35
N GLY A 13 -1.38 21.24 5.81
CA GLY A 13 -0.77 22.51 6.22
C GLY A 13 -0.70 23.57 5.12
N HIS A 14 -0.81 23.18 3.85
CA HIS A 14 -0.84 24.09 2.69
C HIS A 14 -2.22 24.27 2.06
N ALA A 15 -3.15 23.34 2.30
CA ALA A 15 -4.44 23.32 1.62
C ALA A 15 -5.50 24.22 2.27
N GLY A 16 -5.30 24.66 3.51
CA GLY A 16 -6.22 25.51 4.27
C GLY A 16 -7.26 24.72 5.07
N ASP A 17 -8.08 25.45 5.85
CA ASP A 17 -8.96 24.87 6.87
C ASP A 17 -10.13 24.04 6.32
N ASP A 18 -10.47 24.20 5.05
CA ASP A 18 -11.56 23.44 4.39
C ASP A 18 -11.08 22.06 3.86
N ALA A 19 -9.79 21.76 3.95
CA ALA A 19 -9.26 20.51 3.47
C ALA A 19 -9.64 19.32 4.37
N GLN A 20 -10.06 18.23 3.75
CA GLN A 20 -10.48 17.02 4.44
C GLN A 20 -9.72 15.81 3.90
N VAL A 21 -9.39 14.87 4.78
CA VAL A 21 -8.67 13.63 4.42
C VAL A 21 -9.67 12.51 4.28
N VAL A 22 -9.57 11.79 3.15
CA VAL A 22 -10.32 10.55 2.91
C VAL A 22 -9.34 9.42 2.63
N SER A 23 -9.57 8.24 3.20
CA SER A 23 -8.75 7.05 2.99
C SER A 23 -9.30 6.18 1.87
N CYS A 24 -10.64 6.20 1.68
CA CYS A 24 -11.35 5.37 0.71
C CYS A 24 -12.62 6.08 0.20
N ALA A 25 -13.33 5.43 -0.73
CA ALA A 25 -14.58 5.95 -1.29
C ALA A 25 -15.68 6.12 -0.23
N ALA A 26 -15.76 5.22 0.76
CA ALA A 26 -16.76 5.31 1.83
C ALA A 26 -16.58 6.59 2.66
N ASP A 27 -15.34 6.97 2.99
CA ASP A 27 -15.08 8.24 3.69
C ASP A 27 -15.51 9.44 2.81
N ALA A 28 -15.24 9.34 1.49
CA ALA A 28 -15.63 10.39 0.56
C ALA A 28 -17.16 10.54 0.45
N ASP A 29 -17.92 9.45 0.58
CA ASP A 29 -19.38 9.45 0.53
C ASP A 29 -20.02 10.22 1.70
N GLU A 30 -19.33 10.27 2.83
CA GLU A 30 -19.81 11.00 4.02
C GLU A 30 -19.61 12.52 3.92
N LEU A 31 -18.78 13.00 2.97
CA LEU A 31 -18.47 14.41 2.83
C LEU A 31 -19.64 15.19 2.20
N SER A 32 -19.89 16.38 2.72
CA SER A 32 -20.84 17.36 2.14
C SER A 32 -20.15 18.21 1.08
N LEU A 33 -19.88 17.62 -0.09
CA LEU A 33 -19.18 18.29 -1.18
C LEU A 33 -20.11 19.12 -2.06
N LYS A 34 -19.65 20.32 -2.48
CA LYS A 34 -20.39 21.22 -3.40
C LYS A 34 -19.42 22.01 -4.26
N GLY A 35 -19.89 22.43 -5.43
CA GLY A 35 -19.15 23.36 -6.30
C GLY A 35 -17.89 22.76 -6.90
N LYS A 36 -16.75 23.41 -6.68
CA LYS A 36 -15.45 23.00 -7.24
C LYS A 36 -14.62 22.33 -6.17
N VAL A 37 -14.12 21.14 -6.48
CA VAL A 37 -13.31 20.32 -5.58
C VAL A 37 -11.96 20.00 -6.20
N GLY A 38 -10.87 20.18 -5.45
CA GLY A 38 -9.55 19.68 -5.74
C GLY A 38 -9.27 18.37 -5.00
N LEU A 39 -8.76 17.37 -5.67
CA LEU A 39 -8.33 16.10 -5.09
C LEU A 39 -6.83 15.92 -5.31
N VAL A 40 -6.08 15.79 -4.23
CA VAL A 40 -4.64 15.52 -4.21
C VAL A 40 -4.41 14.15 -3.57
N VAL A 41 -3.45 13.39 -4.05
CA VAL A 41 -3.25 12.00 -3.66
C VAL A 41 -1.90 11.81 -2.96
N GLN A 42 -1.90 11.11 -1.84
CA GLN A 42 -0.67 10.64 -1.19
C GLN A 42 0.10 9.72 -2.14
N THR A 43 1.41 9.92 -2.27
CA THR A 43 2.26 9.25 -3.30
C THR A 43 2.30 7.73 -3.20
N THR A 44 1.93 7.15 -2.06
CA THR A 44 1.92 5.71 -1.79
C THR A 44 0.55 5.05 -1.98
N GLN A 45 -0.47 5.80 -2.38
CA GLN A 45 -1.80 5.26 -2.65
C GLN A 45 -1.84 4.36 -3.90
N THR A 46 -2.95 3.63 -4.08
CA THR A 46 -3.16 2.81 -5.28
C THR A 46 -3.99 3.57 -6.32
N ALA A 47 -3.75 3.28 -7.59
CA ALA A 47 -4.56 3.83 -8.68
C ALA A 47 -6.04 3.39 -8.57
N GLN A 48 -6.31 2.18 -8.06
CA GLN A 48 -7.66 1.67 -7.85
C GLN A 48 -8.40 2.50 -6.80
N ASN A 49 -7.80 2.70 -5.60
CA ASN A 49 -8.41 3.51 -4.55
C ASN A 49 -8.68 4.96 -5.03
N LEU A 50 -7.73 5.54 -5.79
CA LEU A 50 -7.96 6.84 -6.42
C LEU A 50 -9.17 6.83 -7.35
N ALA A 51 -9.30 5.81 -8.21
CA ALA A 51 -10.41 5.71 -9.16
C ALA A 51 -11.76 5.57 -8.42
N GLU A 52 -11.83 4.79 -7.36
CA GLU A 52 -13.02 4.60 -6.54
C GLU A 52 -13.44 5.91 -5.85
N VAL A 53 -12.50 6.65 -5.25
CA VAL A 53 -12.75 7.97 -4.65
C VAL A 53 -13.22 8.98 -5.69
N VAL A 54 -12.59 9.03 -6.87
CA VAL A 54 -13.01 9.91 -7.98
C VAL A 54 -14.42 9.57 -8.43
N ALA A 55 -14.77 8.30 -8.58
CA ALA A 55 -16.11 7.85 -8.96
C ALA A 55 -17.18 8.27 -7.92
N SER A 56 -16.87 8.19 -6.63
CA SER A 56 -17.73 8.64 -5.54
C SER A 56 -17.96 10.16 -5.57
N ILE A 57 -16.93 10.96 -5.81
CA ILE A 57 -17.00 12.43 -5.75
C ILE A 57 -17.65 13.05 -6.99
N THR A 58 -17.29 12.54 -8.17
CA THR A 58 -17.65 13.17 -9.47
C THR A 58 -19.15 13.52 -9.63
N PRO A 59 -20.12 12.64 -9.28
CA PRO A 59 -21.55 12.96 -9.48
C PRO A 59 -22.10 14.02 -8.51
N ARG A 60 -21.34 14.41 -7.49
CA ARG A 60 -21.80 15.30 -6.41
C ARG A 60 -21.24 16.72 -6.49
N VAL A 61 -20.35 16.99 -7.46
CA VAL A 61 -19.67 18.28 -7.59
C VAL A 61 -19.83 18.86 -8.99
N GLN A 62 -19.68 20.18 -9.14
CA GLN A 62 -19.75 20.85 -10.43
C GLN A 62 -18.45 20.69 -11.23
N GLU A 63 -17.32 20.70 -10.56
CA GLU A 63 -15.99 20.55 -11.16
C GLU A 63 -15.12 19.75 -10.19
N LEU A 64 -14.48 18.68 -10.69
CA LEU A 64 -13.48 17.93 -9.95
C LEU A 64 -12.13 18.05 -10.65
N ARG A 65 -11.13 18.60 -9.97
CA ARG A 65 -9.74 18.60 -10.43
C ARG A 65 -8.93 17.59 -9.67
N VAL A 66 -8.45 16.56 -10.35
CA VAL A 66 -7.62 15.50 -9.76
C VAL A 66 -6.16 15.74 -10.10
N ILE A 67 -5.31 15.78 -9.08
CA ILE A 67 -3.85 15.83 -9.21
C ILE A 67 -3.31 14.48 -8.76
N ASN A 68 -3.02 13.60 -9.71
CA ASN A 68 -2.48 12.28 -9.43
C ASN A 68 -0.97 12.38 -9.16
N THR A 69 -0.62 12.29 -7.89
CA THR A 69 0.76 12.31 -7.38
C THR A 69 1.30 10.93 -7.02
N ILE A 70 0.59 9.85 -7.38
CA ILE A 70 1.08 8.48 -7.16
C ILE A 70 2.39 8.28 -7.93
N GLY A 71 3.45 7.90 -7.23
CA GLY A 71 4.76 7.70 -7.86
C GLY A 71 4.76 6.53 -8.84
N ALA A 72 5.34 6.72 -10.03
CA ALA A 72 5.44 5.67 -11.05
C ALA A 72 6.12 4.40 -10.49
N ALA A 73 7.27 4.57 -9.81
CA ALA A 73 7.97 3.46 -9.17
C ALA A 73 7.14 2.76 -8.07
N THR A 74 6.25 3.50 -7.39
CA THR A 74 5.32 2.92 -6.40
C THR A 74 4.28 2.07 -7.11
N SER A 75 3.67 2.57 -8.18
CA SER A 75 2.68 1.83 -8.98
C SER A 75 3.27 0.56 -9.61
N GLU A 76 4.47 0.65 -10.19
CA GLU A 76 5.17 -0.50 -10.77
C GLU A 76 5.46 -1.58 -9.72
N ARG A 77 5.93 -1.17 -8.52
CA ARG A 77 6.19 -2.09 -7.41
C ARG A 77 4.91 -2.76 -6.91
N GLN A 78 3.83 -2.01 -6.78
CA GLN A 78 2.52 -2.54 -6.38
C GLN A 78 2.03 -3.58 -7.40
N GLN A 79 2.11 -3.28 -8.69
CA GLN A 79 1.72 -4.19 -9.76
C GLN A 79 2.59 -5.45 -9.79
N ALA A 80 3.90 -5.31 -9.63
CA ALA A 80 4.83 -6.45 -9.56
C ALA A 80 4.52 -7.34 -8.34
N ALA A 81 4.25 -6.75 -7.18
CA ALA A 81 3.88 -7.47 -5.97
C ALA A 81 2.58 -8.27 -6.14
N ALA A 82 1.52 -7.65 -6.70
CA ALA A 82 0.27 -8.33 -7.01
C ALA A 82 0.47 -9.50 -7.99
N THR A 83 1.25 -9.28 -9.05
CA THR A 83 1.56 -10.30 -10.05
C THR A 83 2.32 -11.48 -9.45
N LEU A 84 3.29 -11.20 -8.56
CA LEU A 84 4.04 -12.23 -7.85
C LEU A 84 3.12 -13.02 -6.91
N ALA A 85 2.31 -12.32 -6.10
CA ALA A 85 1.40 -12.93 -5.12
C ALA A 85 0.41 -13.91 -5.75
N ASN A 86 -0.11 -13.60 -6.95
CA ASN A 86 -0.97 -14.52 -7.72
C ASN A 86 -0.29 -15.85 -8.14
N ARG A 87 1.04 -15.94 -8.02
CA ARG A 87 1.84 -17.11 -8.45
C ARG A 87 2.45 -17.86 -7.28
N CYS A 88 2.20 -17.40 -6.05
CA CYS A 88 2.82 -17.92 -4.84
C CYS A 88 1.78 -18.51 -3.89
N ASP A 89 2.18 -19.53 -3.14
CA ASP A 89 1.40 -20.14 -2.08
C ASP A 89 1.60 -19.42 -0.74
N CYS A 90 2.70 -18.70 -0.61
CA CYS A 90 3.05 -17.88 0.55
C CYS A 90 3.81 -16.64 0.11
N MET A 91 3.48 -15.49 0.68
CA MET A 91 4.15 -14.22 0.43
C MET A 91 4.78 -13.67 1.70
N VAL A 92 6.00 -13.17 1.58
CA VAL A 92 6.70 -12.44 2.64
C VAL A 92 6.97 -11.01 2.15
N VAL A 93 6.47 -10.05 2.90
CA VAL A 93 6.68 -8.62 2.64
C VAL A 93 7.63 -8.08 3.70
N VAL A 94 8.81 -7.63 3.28
CA VAL A 94 9.87 -7.17 4.19
C VAL A 94 9.89 -5.65 4.26
N GLY A 95 9.92 -5.10 5.48
CA GLY A 95 10.10 -3.67 5.74
C GLY A 95 9.28 -3.15 6.89
N GLY A 96 9.52 -1.89 7.26
CA GLY A 96 8.95 -1.29 8.46
C GLY A 96 7.42 -1.32 8.52
N LYS A 97 6.88 -1.80 9.64
CA LYS A 97 5.42 -1.83 9.91
C LYS A 97 4.82 -0.43 9.98
N ASN A 98 5.65 0.58 10.24
CA ASN A 98 5.24 2.00 10.23
C ASN A 98 5.30 2.64 8.83
N SER A 99 5.84 1.95 7.82
CA SER A 99 5.90 2.44 6.44
C SER A 99 4.56 2.25 5.74
N GLY A 100 3.89 3.33 5.35
CA GLY A 100 2.63 3.29 4.58
C GLY A 100 2.78 2.50 3.29
N ASN A 101 3.90 2.69 2.56
CA ASN A 101 4.19 1.92 1.34
C ASN A 101 4.32 0.41 1.60
N THR A 102 5.01 0.00 2.68
CA THR A 102 5.18 -1.43 3.01
C THR A 102 3.88 -2.06 3.45
N ARG A 103 3.09 -1.38 4.29
CA ARG A 103 1.74 -1.84 4.69
C ARG A 103 0.84 -2.01 3.46
N ARG A 104 0.89 -1.06 2.52
CA ARG A 104 0.10 -1.15 1.28
C ARG A 104 0.53 -2.34 0.42
N LEU A 105 1.83 -2.61 0.28
CA LEU A 105 2.31 -3.82 -0.41
C LEU A 105 1.83 -5.09 0.27
N ALA A 106 1.88 -5.17 1.60
CA ALA A 106 1.39 -6.32 2.35
C ALA A 106 -0.12 -6.54 2.12
N GLN A 107 -0.92 -5.47 2.12
CA GLN A 107 -2.34 -5.56 1.81
C GLN A 107 -2.60 -6.05 0.39
N ILE A 108 -1.93 -5.49 -0.61
CA ILE A 108 -2.06 -5.91 -2.02
C ILE A 108 -1.72 -7.41 -2.20
N CYS A 109 -0.68 -7.88 -1.51
CA CYS A 109 -0.33 -9.30 -1.53
C CYS A 109 -1.40 -10.16 -0.83
N ALA A 110 -1.92 -9.71 0.32
CA ALA A 110 -2.93 -10.42 1.09
C ALA A 110 -4.28 -10.53 0.37
N ASP A 111 -4.63 -9.54 -0.45
CA ASP A 111 -5.87 -9.55 -1.25
C ASP A 111 -5.89 -10.69 -2.29
N VAL A 112 -4.74 -11.25 -2.65
CA VAL A 112 -4.61 -12.32 -3.67
C VAL A 112 -3.90 -13.57 -3.18
N CYS A 113 -3.15 -13.51 -2.08
CA CYS A 113 -2.47 -14.64 -1.44
C CYS A 113 -2.80 -14.65 0.05
N GLU A 114 -3.66 -15.57 0.49
CA GLU A 114 -4.13 -15.66 1.89
C GLU A 114 -2.98 -15.78 2.89
N HIS A 115 -1.91 -16.52 2.53
CA HIS A 115 -0.73 -16.70 3.37
C HIS A 115 0.30 -15.60 3.13
N THR A 116 -0.08 -14.34 3.39
CA THR A 116 0.82 -13.18 3.31
C THR A 116 1.25 -12.73 4.70
N HIS A 117 2.56 -12.61 4.89
CA HIS A 117 3.19 -12.24 6.16
C HIS A 117 4.05 -10.99 5.98
N HIS A 118 3.80 -9.97 6.81
CA HIS A 118 4.59 -8.74 6.85
C HIS A 118 5.56 -8.78 8.02
N ILE A 119 6.86 -8.69 7.72
CA ILE A 119 7.95 -8.72 8.70
C ILE A 119 8.85 -7.49 8.58
N GLU A 120 9.44 -7.08 9.68
CA GLU A 120 10.55 -6.12 9.68
C GLU A 120 11.90 -6.83 9.67
N GLU A 121 12.02 -7.93 10.44
CA GLU A 121 13.25 -8.65 10.65
C GLU A 121 13.13 -10.14 10.33
N ALA A 122 14.23 -10.74 9.88
CA ALA A 122 14.26 -12.15 9.47
C ALA A 122 13.93 -13.14 10.61
N PHE A 123 14.13 -12.76 11.89
CA PHE A 123 13.81 -13.63 13.02
C PHE A 123 12.29 -13.78 13.27
N GLU A 124 11.47 -12.91 12.67
CA GLU A 124 10.01 -13.01 12.73
C GLU A 124 9.44 -14.16 11.86
N LEU A 125 10.27 -14.73 10.97
CA LEU A 125 9.87 -15.82 10.09
C LEU A 125 9.66 -17.13 10.86
N GLU A 126 8.50 -17.74 10.65
CA GLU A 126 8.10 -19.00 11.27
C GLU A 126 8.08 -20.15 10.24
N ALA A 127 8.66 -21.31 10.61
CA ALA A 127 8.70 -22.48 9.73
C ALA A 127 7.28 -22.96 9.33
N ALA A 128 6.30 -22.80 10.23
CA ALA A 128 4.92 -23.19 9.97
C ALA A 128 4.30 -22.50 8.75
N TRP A 129 4.72 -21.28 8.43
CA TRP A 129 4.20 -20.52 7.27
C TRP A 129 4.53 -21.19 5.94
N PHE A 130 5.60 -21.96 5.89
CA PHE A 130 6.14 -22.56 4.68
C PHE A 130 5.85 -24.06 4.54
N ALA A 131 5.23 -24.68 5.52
CA ALA A 131 5.05 -26.15 5.59
C ALA A 131 4.38 -26.77 4.36
N ASN A 132 3.47 -26.04 3.71
CA ASN A 132 2.73 -26.49 2.53
C ASN A 132 3.00 -25.63 1.29
N ALA A 133 3.93 -24.68 1.37
CA ALA A 133 4.23 -23.75 0.28
C ALA A 133 5.23 -24.38 -0.71
N ARG A 134 4.88 -24.43 -1.99
CA ARG A 134 5.77 -24.81 -3.10
C ARG A 134 6.48 -23.60 -3.69
N HIS A 135 5.79 -22.47 -3.69
CA HIS A 135 6.27 -21.21 -4.23
C HIS A 135 6.13 -20.12 -3.16
N ILE A 136 7.28 -19.61 -2.71
CA ILE A 136 7.36 -18.53 -1.73
C ILE A 136 7.81 -17.26 -2.45
N GLY A 137 6.97 -16.23 -2.44
CA GLY A 137 7.30 -14.93 -2.98
C GLY A 137 7.84 -13.99 -1.91
N ILE A 138 8.79 -13.14 -2.29
CA ILE A 138 9.33 -12.09 -1.42
C ILE A 138 9.23 -10.75 -2.13
N THR A 139 8.72 -9.75 -1.45
CA THR A 139 8.76 -8.35 -1.87
C THR A 139 9.17 -7.47 -0.70
N ALA A 140 9.55 -6.22 -0.97
CA ALA A 140 10.01 -5.32 0.07
C ALA A 140 9.57 -3.87 -0.17
N GLY A 141 9.46 -3.11 0.90
CA GLY A 141 9.23 -1.67 0.86
C GLY A 141 10.38 -0.93 0.15
N ALA A 142 10.08 0.23 -0.44
CA ALA A 142 11.07 1.01 -1.21
C ALA A 142 12.30 1.45 -0.38
N SER A 143 12.11 1.69 0.91
CA SER A 143 13.16 2.09 1.84
C SER A 143 13.79 0.93 2.60
N THR A 144 13.40 -0.33 2.32
CA THR A 144 13.95 -1.51 2.99
C THR A 144 15.40 -1.73 2.55
N PRO A 145 16.37 -1.78 3.48
CA PRO A 145 17.76 -2.06 3.14
C PRO A 145 17.90 -3.45 2.49
N GLN A 146 18.78 -3.55 1.51
CA GLN A 146 19.05 -4.80 0.79
C GLN A 146 19.47 -5.95 1.73
N GLU A 147 20.22 -5.63 2.78
CA GLU A 147 20.67 -6.57 3.79
C GLU A 147 19.51 -7.28 4.52
N HIS A 148 18.42 -6.54 4.83
CA HIS A 148 17.22 -7.14 5.46
C HIS A 148 16.55 -8.15 4.53
N ILE A 149 16.49 -7.84 3.24
CA ILE A 149 15.95 -8.75 2.21
C ILE A 149 16.79 -10.01 2.12
N GLU A 150 18.11 -9.87 2.06
CA GLU A 150 19.05 -10.99 1.97
C GLU A 150 18.98 -11.90 3.20
N ARG A 151 18.89 -11.31 4.41
CA ARG A 151 18.69 -12.06 5.67
C ARG A 151 17.38 -12.83 5.66
N ALA A 152 16.28 -12.21 5.20
CA ALA A 152 14.99 -12.88 5.09
C ALA A 152 15.06 -14.06 4.11
N VAL A 153 15.67 -13.88 2.94
CA VAL A 153 15.88 -14.96 1.94
C VAL A 153 16.73 -16.10 2.52
N ALA A 154 17.82 -15.78 3.21
CA ALA A 154 18.68 -16.79 3.84
C ALA A 154 17.90 -17.59 4.89
N ARG A 155 17.14 -16.91 5.74
CA ARG A 155 16.34 -17.52 6.80
C ARG A 155 15.24 -18.41 6.24
N ILE A 156 14.54 -18.01 5.18
CA ILE A 156 13.54 -18.85 4.51
C ILE A 156 14.17 -20.14 3.99
N LYS A 157 15.34 -20.05 3.35
CA LYS A 157 16.08 -21.24 2.87
C LYS A 157 16.48 -22.19 3.98
N GLU A 158 16.75 -21.71 5.18
CA GLU A 158 17.02 -22.55 6.37
C GLU A 158 15.76 -23.25 6.86
N LEU A 159 14.63 -22.52 6.92
CA LEU A 159 13.35 -23.02 7.43
C LEU A 159 12.67 -24.02 6.48
N CYS A 160 13.02 -24.01 5.19
CA CYS A 160 12.47 -24.92 4.16
C CYS A 160 13.35 -26.14 3.89
N ARG A 161 14.41 -26.39 4.67
CA ARG A 161 15.26 -27.59 4.59
C ARG A 161 14.70 -28.72 5.44
#